data_1e198b4e52a3ffe8e26c1a11a58678f9
#
_entry.id   1e198b4e52a3ffe8e26c1a11a58678f9
#
_cell.length_a   1.000
_cell.length_b   1.000
_cell.length_c   1.000
_cell.angle_alpha   90.00
_cell.angle_beta   90.00
_cell.angle_gamma   90.00
#
_symmetry.space_group_name_H-M   'P 1'
#
loop_
_entity.id
_entity.type
_entity.pdbx_description
1 polymer ?
#
loop_
_entity_poly.entity_id
_entity_poly.type
_entity_poly.pdbx_seq_one_letter_code
_entity_poly.pdbx_strand_id
1 'polypeptide(L)'
;MTINDVEVRQAENSEVTVGTVSEFDIRVAECTRECDIDGETKRVNSAWIGGSMIVEVNGNPIRHTFRYLDTIRHKKNGDENKIFKGIMTALGYDVEYDTQTKKLVYKKNGEGLIPKIEGRITFVDVNKNVVNTETVRKSGEPTRVKVTSKLSLQEALNKDQSDLVFYNELPVSYISTSGVSDEDSARFVVEGVINGIVEEYDGNGGVTGRYVVDLVVPNYFGVDVFNFVMLEKWTNVIDGEEVEFTKEMFYALNEDSFCDIGDTVKLSGDIEGHSFGAVQTTSTAKKTFGGGAKNVKSGFTRIEWTIKAGDMVDDADKYDTSIIGKALEEREIVLDNNYKKRLEDYKNSQSTKENKSPVKGSANGGNSPFGGKPSNNPFGGVKKSPFNS
;
A
#
# COMPACT_ATOMS: atom_id res chain seq x y z
N MET A 1 18.57 6.08 12.57
CA MET A 1 17.77 7.27 12.21
C MET A 1 18.11 8.38 13.18
N THR A 2 18.12 9.64 12.76
CA THR A 2 18.42 10.78 13.64
C THR A 2 17.22 11.72 13.62
N ILE A 3 16.63 11.95 14.78
CA ILE A 3 15.56 12.93 14.99
C ILE A 3 16.16 14.00 15.89
N ASN A 4 16.22 15.27 15.44
CA ASN A 4 16.82 16.38 16.17
C ASN A 4 18.23 16.05 16.72
N ASP A 5 19.10 15.47 15.88
CA ASP A 5 20.46 15.03 16.21
C ASP A 5 20.57 13.88 17.24
N VAL A 6 19.44 13.26 17.60
CA VAL A 6 19.40 12.07 18.46
C VAL A 6 19.20 10.83 17.59
N GLU A 7 20.03 9.82 17.78
CA GLU A 7 19.89 8.54 17.10
C GLU A 7 18.69 7.77 17.69
N VAL A 8 17.69 7.47 16.86
CA VAL A 8 16.51 6.69 17.25
C VAL A 8 16.52 5.35 16.54
N ARG A 9 16.29 4.29 17.29
CA ARG A 9 16.14 2.94 16.76
C ARG A 9 14.96 2.89 15.79
N GLN A 10 15.13 2.22 14.66
CA GLN A 10 14.01 1.98 13.73
C GLN A 10 13.09 0.93 14.33
N ALA A 11 11.78 1.19 14.29
CA ALA A 11 10.75 0.27 14.76
C ALA A 11 10.67 -0.99 13.89
N GLU A 12 10.27 -2.10 14.50
CA GLU A 12 9.84 -3.26 13.76
C GLU A 12 8.53 -2.92 13.01
N ASN A 13 8.50 -3.25 11.73
CA ASN A 13 7.32 -3.05 10.89
C ASN A 13 7.40 -4.08 9.76
N SER A 14 6.59 -5.11 9.88
CA SER A 14 6.54 -6.21 8.91
C SER A 14 5.11 -6.71 8.72
N GLU A 15 4.89 -7.25 7.55
CA GLU A 15 3.65 -7.88 7.15
C GLU A 15 3.96 -9.14 6.34
N VAL A 16 3.15 -10.18 6.54
CA VAL A 16 3.22 -11.44 5.78
C VAL A 16 1.81 -11.86 5.40
N THR A 17 1.58 -11.94 4.10
CA THR A 17 0.36 -12.51 3.51
C THR A 17 0.68 -13.85 2.83
N VAL A 18 -0.09 -14.88 3.15
CA VAL A 18 -0.08 -16.19 2.49
C VAL A 18 -1.46 -16.44 1.91
N GLY A 19 -1.52 -16.67 0.61
CA GLY A 19 -2.80 -16.88 -0.08
C GLY A 19 -2.61 -17.15 -1.57
N THR A 20 -3.68 -16.99 -2.32
CA THR A 20 -3.72 -17.28 -3.75
C THR A 20 -3.79 -15.99 -4.57
N VAL A 21 -2.96 -15.87 -5.61
CA VAL A 21 -2.98 -14.71 -6.51
C VAL A 21 -4.32 -14.64 -7.25
N SER A 22 -5.08 -13.56 -7.02
CA SER A 22 -6.37 -13.33 -7.67
C SER A 22 -6.20 -12.56 -8.98
N GLU A 23 -5.54 -11.41 -8.91
CA GLU A 23 -5.27 -10.56 -10.08
C GLU A 23 -4.03 -9.69 -9.83
N PHE A 24 -3.43 -9.20 -10.92
CA PHE A 24 -2.38 -8.17 -10.83
C PHE A 24 -2.38 -7.28 -12.07
N ASP A 25 -2.01 -6.01 -11.87
CA ASP A 25 -1.71 -5.04 -12.92
C ASP A 25 -0.41 -4.32 -12.57
N ILE A 26 0.66 -4.73 -13.24
CA ILE A 26 2.02 -4.32 -12.92
C ILE A 26 2.60 -3.57 -14.11
N ARG A 27 3.28 -2.47 -13.82
CA ARG A 27 3.99 -1.67 -14.81
C ARG A 27 5.47 -1.65 -14.47
N VAL A 28 6.30 -2.04 -15.44
CA VAL A 28 7.76 -1.96 -15.38
C VAL A 28 8.21 -0.86 -16.33
N ALA A 29 8.75 0.24 -15.80
CA ALA A 29 9.12 1.39 -16.58
C ALA A 29 10.62 1.68 -16.48
N GLU A 30 11.29 1.73 -17.62
CA GLU A 30 12.68 2.18 -17.70
C GLU A 30 12.77 3.66 -17.36
N CYS A 31 13.79 4.05 -16.66
CA CYS A 31 14.10 5.44 -16.34
C CYS A 31 15.61 5.67 -16.30
N THR A 32 16.01 6.93 -16.27
CA THR A 32 17.40 7.33 -16.06
C THR A 32 17.49 8.04 -14.72
N ARG A 33 18.47 7.69 -13.90
CA ARG A 33 18.71 8.31 -12.59
C ARG A 33 20.15 8.81 -12.48
N GLU A 34 20.33 9.82 -11.68
CA GLU A 34 21.64 10.27 -11.26
C GLU A 34 22.01 9.54 -9.96
N CYS A 35 23.19 8.93 -9.95
CA CYS A 35 23.71 8.18 -8.82
C CYS A 35 25.16 8.60 -8.58
N ASP A 36 25.54 8.73 -7.31
CA ASP A 36 26.94 8.90 -6.93
C ASP A 36 27.67 7.57 -7.03
N ILE A 37 28.62 7.51 -7.96
CA ILE A 37 29.49 6.36 -8.18
C ILE A 37 30.95 6.85 -8.05
N ASP A 38 31.65 6.35 -7.03
CA ASP A 38 33.03 6.71 -6.73
C ASP A 38 33.28 8.23 -6.56
N GLY A 39 32.28 8.93 -5.96
CA GLY A 39 32.34 10.38 -5.73
C GLY A 39 32.02 11.23 -6.96
N GLU A 40 31.61 10.62 -8.05
CA GLU A 40 31.13 11.31 -9.25
C GLU A 40 29.63 11.02 -9.48
N THR A 41 28.85 12.08 -9.74
CA THR A 41 27.43 11.92 -10.16
C THR A 41 27.37 11.41 -11.58
N LYS A 42 26.93 10.16 -11.74
CA LYS A 42 26.77 9.50 -13.05
C LYS A 42 25.30 9.23 -13.35
N ARG A 43 24.94 9.38 -14.61
CA ARG A 43 23.61 9.05 -15.11
C ARG A 43 23.55 7.58 -15.49
N VAL A 44 22.70 6.81 -14.80
CA VAL A 44 22.56 5.37 -14.99
C VAL A 44 21.16 4.99 -15.45
N ASN A 45 21.07 3.94 -16.26
CA ASN A 45 19.78 3.35 -16.60
C ASN A 45 19.27 2.55 -15.42
N SER A 46 18.01 2.74 -15.13
CA SER A 46 17.29 2.09 -14.03
C SER A 46 15.90 1.73 -14.49
N ALA A 47 15.15 1.04 -13.66
CA ALA A 47 13.72 0.86 -13.86
C ALA A 47 12.98 0.97 -12.54
N TRP A 48 11.70 1.22 -12.59
CA TRP A 48 10.82 1.12 -11.45
C TRP A 48 9.68 0.16 -11.77
N ILE A 49 9.18 -0.50 -10.74
CA ILE A 49 7.99 -1.32 -10.81
C ILE A 49 6.87 -0.62 -10.05
N GLY A 50 5.70 -0.57 -10.65
CA GLY A 50 4.50 0.03 -10.07
C GLY A 50 3.28 -0.83 -10.32
N GLY A 51 2.17 -0.49 -9.67
CA GLY A 51 0.93 -1.22 -9.81
C GLY A 51 0.53 -1.98 -8.56
N SER A 52 -0.28 -3.02 -8.72
CA SER A 52 -0.76 -3.80 -7.57
C SER A 52 -1.03 -5.26 -7.93
N MET A 53 -1.04 -6.08 -6.89
CA MET A 53 -1.46 -7.48 -6.92
C MET A 53 -2.48 -7.69 -5.80
N ILE A 54 -3.52 -8.47 -6.08
CA ILE A 54 -4.49 -8.92 -5.09
C ILE A 54 -4.21 -10.39 -4.77
N VAL A 55 -3.98 -10.65 -3.49
CA VAL A 55 -3.88 -12.00 -2.93
C VAL A 55 -5.16 -12.28 -2.16
N GLU A 56 -5.83 -13.37 -2.50
CA GLU A 56 -7.04 -13.83 -1.81
C GLU A 56 -6.63 -14.67 -0.61
N VAL A 57 -7.08 -14.27 0.56
CA VAL A 57 -6.83 -14.93 1.86
C VAL A 57 -8.17 -15.27 2.49
N ASN A 58 -8.50 -16.55 2.61
CA ASN A 58 -9.81 -17.02 3.11
C ASN A 58 -11.00 -16.33 2.42
N GLY A 59 -10.90 -16.07 1.12
CA GLY A 59 -11.93 -15.37 0.34
C GLY A 59 -11.88 -13.84 0.43
N ASN A 60 -11.03 -13.26 1.28
CA ASN A 60 -10.84 -11.82 1.41
C ASN A 60 -9.72 -11.33 0.51
N PRO A 61 -9.93 -10.27 -0.31
CA PRO A 61 -8.90 -9.73 -1.17
C PRO A 61 -7.96 -8.80 -0.40
N ILE A 62 -6.68 -9.15 -0.32
CA ILE A 62 -5.63 -8.30 0.23
C ILE A 62 -4.85 -7.67 -0.94
N ARG A 63 -4.81 -6.34 -0.98
CA ARG A 63 -4.11 -5.60 -2.03
C ARG A 63 -2.70 -5.25 -1.60
N HIS A 64 -1.72 -5.75 -2.35
CA HIS A 64 -0.33 -5.38 -2.26
C HIS A 64 0.04 -4.40 -3.38
N THR A 65 0.91 -3.44 -3.10
CA THR A 65 1.34 -2.45 -4.08
C THR A 65 2.80 -2.64 -4.45
N PHE A 66 3.12 -2.34 -5.70
CA PHE A 66 4.49 -2.24 -6.18
C PHE A 66 4.82 -0.76 -6.30
N ARG A 67 5.85 -0.30 -5.58
CA ARG A 67 6.16 1.11 -5.49
C ARG A 67 7.66 1.37 -5.46
N TYR A 68 8.15 2.13 -6.45
CA TYR A 68 9.50 2.71 -6.47
C TYR A 68 10.65 1.74 -6.17
N LEU A 69 10.59 0.51 -6.70
CA LEU A 69 11.69 -0.43 -6.53
C LEU A 69 12.75 -0.15 -7.61
N ASP A 70 13.86 0.42 -7.18
CA ASP A 70 15.03 0.65 -8.05
C ASP A 70 15.64 -0.67 -8.46
N THR A 71 15.87 -0.82 -9.76
CA THR A 71 16.45 -2.03 -10.31
C THR A 71 17.94 -2.15 -10.12
N ILE A 72 18.65 -1.05 -10.27
CA ILE A 72 20.11 -1.04 -10.23
C ILE A 72 20.53 0.17 -9.41
N ARG A 73 20.84 -0.06 -8.17
CA ARG A 73 21.73 0.83 -7.44
C ARG A 73 23.14 0.35 -7.70
N HIS A 74 23.91 1.09 -8.47
CA HIS A 74 25.34 0.98 -8.42
C HIS A 74 25.79 1.50 -7.05
N LYS A 75 25.70 0.64 -6.05
CA LYS A 75 26.43 0.85 -4.82
C LYS A 75 27.90 0.67 -5.14
N LYS A 76 28.78 1.29 -4.34
CA LYS A 76 30.25 1.11 -4.38
C LYS A 76 30.71 -0.34 -4.55
N ASN A 77 29.86 -1.33 -4.28
CA ASN A 77 30.16 -2.78 -4.31
C ASN A 77 29.38 -3.55 -5.38
N GLY A 78 28.70 -2.88 -6.34
CA GLY A 78 27.98 -3.59 -7.42
C GLY A 78 26.75 -4.40 -6.97
N ASP A 79 26.24 -4.19 -5.75
CA ASP A 79 25.07 -4.90 -5.25
C ASP A 79 23.82 -4.50 -6.03
N GLU A 80 23.33 -5.43 -6.84
CA GLU A 80 22.08 -5.31 -7.56
C GLU A 80 20.88 -5.26 -6.60
N ASN A 81 19.82 -4.58 -7.00
CA ASN A 81 18.60 -4.54 -6.20
C ASN A 81 17.91 -5.92 -6.19
N LYS A 82 18.15 -6.69 -5.14
CA LYS A 82 17.62 -8.05 -4.95
C LYS A 82 16.08 -8.08 -4.94
N ILE A 83 15.44 -7.01 -4.46
CA ILE A 83 13.96 -6.91 -4.38
C ILE A 83 13.37 -6.88 -5.79
N PHE A 84 13.86 -5.99 -6.65
CA PHE A 84 13.35 -5.89 -8.02
C PHE A 84 13.53 -7.21 -8.79
N LYS A 85 14.74 -7.80 -8.73
CA LYS A 85 15.02 -9.07 -9.37
C LYS A 85 14.12 -10.19 -8.83
N GLY A 86 13.95 -10.27 -7.52
CA GLY A 86 13.08 -11.25 -6.89
C GLY A 86 11.62 -11.14 -7.36
N ILE A 87 11.11 -9.92 -7.46
CA ILE A 87 9.75 -9.70 -7.99
C ILE A 87 9.68 -10.08 -9.48
N MET A 88 10.65 -9.65 -10.30
CA MET A 88 10.66 -10.00 -11.72
C MET A 88 10.77 -11.52 -11.94
N THR A 89 11.59 -12.21 -11.14
CA THR A 89 11.67 -13.67 -11.17
C THR A 89 10.34 -14.32 -10.80
N ALA A 90 9.64 -13.84 -9.78
CA ALA A 90 8.30 -14.34 -9.46
C ALA A 90 7.28 -14.10 -10.59
N LEU A 91 7.45 -13.01 -11.35
CA LEU A 91 6.65 -12.72 -12.55
C LEU A 91 7.08 -13.52 -13.79
N GLY A 92 8.11 -14.37 -13.70
CA GLY A 92 8.60 -15.22 -14.78
C GLY A 92 9.63 -14.54 -15.69
N TYR A 93 10.37 -13.55 -15.18
CA TYR A 93 11.39 -12.83 -15.95
C TYR A 93 12.74 -12.78 -15.23
N ASP A 94 13.80 -13.05 -15.96
CA ASP A 94 15.16 -12.66 -15.60
C ASP A 94 15.47 -11.27 -16.11
N VAL A 95 16.16 -10.50 -15.28
CA VAL A 95 16.58 -9.14 -15.64
C VAL A 95 18.10 -9.10 -15.76
N GLU A 96 18.57 -8.77 -16.94
CA GLU A 96 20.00 -8.62 -17.25
C GLU A 96 20.28 -7.18 -17.70
N TYR A 97 21.48 -6.71 -17.43
CA TYR A 97 21.95 -5.44 -17.97
C TYR A 97 22.87 -5.72 -19.18
N ASP A 98 22.44 -5.31 -20.36
CA ASP A 98 23.25 -5.37 -21.55
C ASP A 98 24.26 -4.22 -21.55
N THR A 99 25.54 -4.56 -21.38
CA THR A 99 26.65 -3.60 -21.31
C THR A 99 26.94 -2.92 -22.65
N GLN A 100 26.53 -3.53 -23.77
CA GLN A 100 26.74 -2.96 -25.11
C GLN A 100 25.67 -1.91 -25.42
N THR A 101 24.40 -2.25 -25.22
CA THR A 101 23.27 -1.32 -25.49
C THR A 101 22.98 -0.41 -24.31
N LYS A 102 23.58 -0.66 -23.13
CA LYS A 102 23.31 0.02 -21.86
C LYS A 102 21.83 0.00 -21.46
N LYS A 103 21.13 -1.09 -21.76
CA LYS A 103 19.71 -1.29 -21.50
C LYS A 103 19.47 -2.49 -20.61
N LEU A 104 18.33 -2.45 -19.91
CA LEU A 104 17.78 -3.61 -19.23
C LEU A 104 17.12 -4.53 -20.25
N VAL A 105 17.39 -5.81 -20.16
CA VAL A 105 16.80 -6.86 -20.98
C VAL A 105 15.99 -7.79 -20.09
N TYR A 106 14.74 -7.98 -20.43
CA TYR A 106 13.82 -8.85 -19.72
C TYR A 106 13.65 -10.15 -20.51
N LYS A 107 14.14 -11.25 -19.96
CA LYS A 107 14.06 -12.59 -20.57
C LYS A 107 13.03 -13.43 -19.82
N LYS A 108 12.08 -14.01 -20.53
CA LYS A 108 11.20 -15.02 -19.92
C LYS A 108 12.02 -16.20 -19.43
N ASN A 109 11.85 -16.57 -18.16
CA ASN A 109 12.58 -17.70 -17.53
C ASN A 109 11.66 -18.85 -17.12
N GLY A 110 10.35 -18.74 -17.38
CA GLY A 110 9.38 -19.77 -17.03
C GLY A 110 7.93 -19.25 -17.00
N GLU A 111 7.07 -20.03 -16.36
CA GLU A 111 5.72 -19.58 -16.03
C GLU A 111 5.82 -18.71 -14.78
N GLY A 112 5.42 -17.45 -14.91
CA GLY A 112 5.29 -16.53 -13.77
C GLY A 112 4.05 -16.84 -12.93
N LEU A 113 3.60 -15.84 -12.17
CA LEU A 113 2.39 -15.96 -11.36
C LEU A 113 1.17 -16.25 -12.25
N ILE A 114 0.41 -17.28 -11.90
CA ILE A 114 -0.87 -17.62 -12.53
C ILE A 114 -1.99 -17.01 -11.67
N PRO A 115 -2.74 -16.02 -12.18
CA PRO A 115 -3.82 -15.40 -11.44
C PRO A 115 -5.13 -16.22 -11.54
N LYS A 116 -6.00 -16.07 -10.54
CA LYS A 116 -7.34 -16.65 -10.55
C LYS A 116 -8.25 -16.01 -11.61
N ILE A 117 -8.07 -14.71 -11.87
CA ILE A 117 -8.88 -13.93 -12.81
C ILE A 117 -8.03 -13.53 -14.02
N GLU A 118 -7.20 -12.52 -13.88
CA GLU A 118 -6.33 -12.00 -14.93
C GLU A 118 -5.13 -11.27 -14.33
N GLY A 119 -3.97 -11.41 -14.98
CA GLY A 119 -2.78 -10.62 -14.67
C GLY A 119 -2.32 -9.83 -15.88
N ARG A 120 -1.76 -8.64 -15.66
CA ARG A 120 -1.20 -7.81 -16.71
C ARG A 120 0.15 -7.25 -16.31
N ILE A 121 1.12 -7.38 -17.22
CA ILE A 121 2.45 -6.77 -17.08
C ILE A 121 2.67 -5.85 -18.27
N THR A 122 2.94 -4.57 -18.02
CA THR A 122 3.17 -3.57 -19.05
C THR A 122 4.60 -3.03 -18.95
N PHE A 123 5.37 -3.17 -20.01
CA PHE A 123 6.72 -2.65 -20.13
C PHE A 123 6.69 -1.28 -20.83
N VAL A 124 7.43 -0.33 -20.28
CA VAL A 124 7.45 1.06 -20.74
C VAL A 124 8.92 1.52 -20.90
N ASP A 125 9.22 2.14 -22.02
CA ASP A 125 10.55 2.68 -22.29
C ASP A 125 10.84 4.00 -21.54
N VAL A 126 12.08 4.49 -21.67
CA VAL A 126 12.52 5.77 -21.08
C VAL A 126 11.72 6.98 -21.57
N ASN A 127 11.08 6.89 -22.75
CA ASN A 127 10.25 7.94 -23.34
C ASN A 127 8.78 7.83 -22.93
N LYS A 128 8.46 6.92 -22.00
CA LYS A 128 7.11 6.63 -21.54
C LYS A 128 6.19 5.95 -22.56
N ASN A 129 6.75 5.38 -23.62
CA ASN A 129 5.98 4.59 -24.59
C ASN A 129 5.81 3.16 -24.07
N VAL A 130 4.63 2.60 -24.28
CA VAL A 130 4.38 1.17 -24.01
C VAL A 130 5.12 0.37 -25.09
N VAL A 131 6.09 -0.45 -24.64
CA VAL A 131 6.88 -1.32 -25.52
C VAL A 131 6.19 -2.66 -25.70
N ASN A 132 5.66 -3.21 -24.61
CA ASN A 132 4.98 -4.49 -24.60
C ASN A 132 3.94 -4.52 -23.48
N THR A 133 2.86 -5.28 -23.70
CA THR A 133 1.89 -5.63 -22.66
C THR A 133 1.62 -7.11 -22.75
N GLU A 134 1.90 -7.81 -21.68
CA GLU A 134 1.59 -9.23 -21.53
C GLU A 134 0.37 -9.40 -20.64
N THR A 135 -0.61 -10.16 -21.13
CA THR A 135 -1.80 -10.54 -20.36
C THR A 135 -1.67 -12.01 -20.01
N VAL A 136 -1.61 -12.28 -18.70
CA VAL A 136 -1.62 -13.63 -18.16
C VAL A 136 -3.06 -13.99 -17.77
N ARG A 137 -3.59 -15.00 -18.41
CA ARG A 137 -4.92 -15.51 -18.10
C ARG A 137 -4.80 -16.84 -17.37
N LYS A 138 -5.83 -17.20 -16.64
CA LYS A 138 -5.91 -18.49 -15.95
C LYS A 138 -5.62 -19.64 -16.95
N SER A 139 -4.48 -20.30 -16.78
CA SER A 139 -4.04 -21.44 -17.58
C SER A 139 -3.83 -22.72 -16.76
N GLY A 140 -4.13 -22.69 -15.47
CA GLY A 140 -3.90 -23.78 -14.52
C GLY A 140 -4.44 -23.44 -13.14
N GLU A 141 -3.88 -24.07 -12.12
CA GLU A 141 -4.14 -23.71 -10.73
C GLU A 141 -3.53 -22.33 -10.44
N PRO A 142 -4.27 -21.41 -9.80
CA PRO A 142 -3.74 -20.13 -9.41
C PRO A 142 -2.55 -20.29 -8.44
N THR A 143 -1.53 -19.47 -8.62
CA THR A 143 -0.31 -19.56 -7.81
C THR A 143 -0.58 -19.16 -6.36
N ARG A 144 -0.20 -20.03 -5.43
CA ARG A 144 -0.07 -19.67 -4.02
C ARG A 144 1.23 -18.90 -3.81
N VAL A 145 1.14 -17.85 -3.01
CA VAL A 145 2.29 -16.98 -2.72
C VAL A 145 2.38 -16.69 -1.24
N LYS A 146 3.62 -16.46 -0.79
CA LYS A 146 3.92 -15.76 0.44
C LYS A 146 4.48 -14.40 0.06
N VAL A 147 3.76 -13.34 0.38
CA VAL A 147 4.16 -11.95 0.16
C VAL A 147 4.65 -11.37 1.48
N THR A 148 5.77 -10.70 1.45
CA THR A 148 6.27 -9.92 2.59
C THR A 148 6.26 -8.46 2.23
N SER A 149 5.70 -7.64 3.11
CA SER A 149 5.54 -6.19 2.95
C SER A 149 5.90 -5.47 4.25
N LYS A 150 5.69 -4.17 4.25
CA LYS A 150 5.64 -3.32 5.45
C LYS A 150 4.30 -2.60 5.46
N LEU A 151 3.82 -2.25 6.64
CA LEU A 151 2.72 -1.31 6.74
C LEU A 151 3.21 0.05 6.28
N SER A 152 2.44 0.70 5.43
CA SER A 152 2.77 2.01 4.87
C SER A 152 1.50 2.83 4.68
N LEU A 153 1.65 4.14 4.56
CA LEU A 153 0.58 5.06 4.24
C LEU A 153 0.84 5.69 2.88
N GLN A 154 -0.20 5.70 2.05
CA GLN A 154 -0.21 6.47 0.82
C GLN A 154 -0.96 7.77 1.05
N GLU A 155 -0.29 8.89 0.86
CA GLU A 155 -0.90 10.23 0.89
C GLU A 155 -1.56 10.55 -0.44
N ALA A 156 -2.73 11.16 -0.40
CA ALA A 156 -3.39 11.72 -1.57
C ALA A 156 -4.15 13.00 -1.19
N LEU A 157 -4.41 13.88 -2.15
CA LEU A 157 -5.38 14.96 -1.95
C LEU A 157 -6.79 14.37 -1.86
N ASN A 158 -7.59 14.88 -0.93
CA ASN A 158 -8.99 14.55 -0.88
C ASN A 158 -9.72 15.09 -2.13
N LYS A 159 -10.99 14.74 -2.32
CA LYS A 159 -11.75 15.05 -3.53
C LYS A 159 -11.90 16.54 -3.81
N ASP A 160 -12.03 17.36 -2.79
CA ASP A 160 -12.16 18.82 -2.86
C ASP A 160 -10.82 19.54 -2.74
N GLN A 161 -9.71 18.80 -2.60
CA GLN A 161 -8.32 19.27 -2.51
C GLN A 161 -8.06 20.20 -1.31
N SER A 162 -8.88 20.14 -0.31
CA SER A 162 -8.77 20.96 0.90
C SER A 162 -7.79 20.34 1.92
N ASP A 163 -7.46 19.03 1.78
CA ASP A 163 -6.66 18.32 2.77
C ASP A 163 -5.98 17.08 2.17
N LEU A 164 -5.02 16.49 2.92
CA LEU A 164 -4.48 15.17 2.66
C LEU A 164 -5.35 14.08 3.28
N VAL A 165 -5.47 12.98 2.57
CA VAL A 165 -6.03 11.72 3.06
C VAL A 165 -4.98 10.63 2.98
N PHE A 166 -5.05 9.70 3.93
CA PHE A 166 -4.10 8.59 4.04
C PHE A 166 -4.83 7.27 3.79
N TYR A 167 -4.20 6.42 3.00
CA TYR A 167 -4.67 5.08 2.71
C TYR A 167 -3.65 4.07 3.18
N ASN A 168 -4.11 3.03 3.86
CA ASN A 168 -3.29 1.89 4.23
C ASN A 168 -2.77 1.19 2.96
N GLU A 169 -1.48 0.92 2.93
CA GLU A 169 -0.79 0.33 1.80
C GLU A 169 0.19 -0.76 2.27
N LEU A 170 0.35 -1.79 1.45
CA LEU A 170 1.29 -2.90 1.67
C LEU A 170 2.27 -2.97 0.49
N PRO A 171 3.35 -2.17 0.51
CA PRO A 171 4.35 -2.21 -0.56
C PRO A 171 5.16 -3.51 -0.49
N VAL A 172 5.15 -4.26 -1.58
CA VAL A 172 5.80 -5.56 -1.70
C VAL A 172 7.31 -5.44 -1.54
N SER A 173 7.86 -6.17 -0.58
CA SER A 173 9.31 -6.32 -0.40
C SER A 173 9.82 -7.65 -0.98
N TYR A 174 9.00 -8.71 -0.92
CA TYR A 174 9.39 -10.02 -1.41
C TYR A 174 8.16 -10.88 -1.76
N ILE A 175 8.29 -11.73 -2.78
CA ILE A 175 7.29 -12.74 -3.17
C ILE A 175 7.99 -14.09 -3.26
N SER A 176 7.47 -15.09 -2.53
CA SER A 176 7.87 -16.48 -2.66
C SER A 176 6.73 -17.32 -3.24
N THR A 177 7.07 -18.19 -4.17
CA THR A 177 6.16 -19.16 -4.77
C THR A 177 6.50 -20.61 -4.37
N SER A 178 7.57 -20.80 -3.60
CA SER A 178 8.05 -22.11 -3.15
C SER A 178 8.00 -22.21 -1.63
N GLY A 179 7.64 -23.38 -1.09
CA GLY A 179 7.56 -23.63 0.34
C GLY A 179 6.49 -22.78 1.04
N VAL A 180 5.44 -22.43 0.30
CA VAL A 180 4.31 -21.64 0.82
C VAL A 180 3.39 -22.56 1.62
N SER A 181 2.93 -22.13 2.79
CA SER A 181 1.97 -22.85 3.61
C SER A 181 0.64 -23.06 2.88
N ASP A 182 -0.03 -24.17 3.18
CA ASP A 182 -1.39 -24.43 2.69
C ASP A 182 -2.45 -23.59 3.43
N GLU A 183 -2.12 -23.06 4.60
CA GLU A 183 -3.01 -22.20 5.38
C GLU A 183 -2.92 -20.76 4.90
N ASP A 184 -4.07 -20.16 4.65
CA ASP A 184 -4.21 -18.75 4.31
C ASP A 184 -4.02 -17.90 5.57
N SER A 185 -3.24 -16.82 5.45
CA SER A 185 -3.06 -15.86 6.53
C SER A 185 -2.62 -14.49 6.01
N ALA A 186 -3.00 -13.43 6.69
CA ALA A 186 -2.46 -12.09 6.46
C ALA A 186 -2.25 -11.44 7.83
N ARG A 187 -0.99 -11.27 8.23
CA ARG A 187 -0.62 -10.84 9.58
C ARG A 187 0.42 -9.75 9.55
N PHE A 188 0.33 -8.86 10.54
CA PHE A 188 1.34 -7.83 10.75
C PHE A 188 1.97 -7.95 12.14
N VAL A 189 3.17 -7.40 12.25
CA VAL A 189 3.85 -7.09 13.51
C VAL A 189 4.41 -5.68 13.36
N VAL A 190 4.11 -4.81 14.32
CA VAL A 190 4.57 -3.43 14.33
C VAL A 190 4.89 -2.97 15.73
N GLU A 191 5.98 -2.22 15.87
CA GLU A 191 6.39 -1.61 17.11
C GLU A 191 6.22 -0.09 17.01
N GLY A 192 5.80 0.54 18.11
CA GLY A 192 5.63 1.98 18.15
C GLY A 192 5.18 2.50 19.49
N VAL A 193 4.85 3.78 19.54
CA VAL A 193 4.36 4.47 20.74
C VAL A 193 2.87 4.75 20.59
N ILE A 194 2.07 4.38 21.57
CA ILE A 194 0.63 4.68 21.62
C ILE A 194 0.46 6.20 21.70
N ASN A 195 -0.16 6.80 20.69
CA ASN A 195 -0.42 8.24 20.62
C ASN A 195 -1.87 8.60 20.96
N GLY A 196 -2.79 7.67 20.74
CA GLY A 196 -4.21 7.87 21.05
C GLY A 196 -5.00 6.58 20.96
N ILE A 197 -6.06 6.50 21.76
CA ILE A 197 -7.02 5.42 21.75
C ILE A 197 -8.40 6.06 21.85
N VAL A 198 -9.22 5.90 20.81
CA VAL A 198 -10.55 6.52 20.74
C VAL A 198 -11.61 5.51 20.32
N GLU A 199 -12.84 5.68 20.79
CA GLU A 199 -13.97 4.88 20.30
C GLU A 199 -14.23 5.19 18.83
N GLU A 200 -14.50 4.14 18.06
CA GLU A 200 -14.88 4.31 16.67
C GLU A 200 -16.37 4.63 16.55
N TYR A 201 -16.67 5.64 15.70
CA TYR A 201 -18.05 6.04 15.38
C TYR A 201 -18.36 5.74 13.92
N ASP A 202 -19.57 5.25 13.66
CA ASP A 202 -20.07 5.08 12.30
C ASP A 202 -20.36 6.44 11.61
N GLY A 203 -20.68 6.39 10.32
CA GLY A 203 -20.99 7.59 9.53
C GLY A 203 -22.22 8.37 10.01
N ASN A 204 -23.04 7.81 10.92
CA ASN A 204 -24.23 8.42 11.51
C ASN A 204 -23.96 8.94 12.95
N GLY A 205 -22.76 8.70 13.47
CA GLY A 205 -22.34 9.08 14.82
C GLY A 205 -22.74 8.07 15.89
N GLY A 206 -23.10 6.84 15.51
CA GLY A 206 -23.30 5.72 16.42
C GLY A 206 -21.96 5.07 16.80
N VAL A 207 -21.83 4.61 18.05
CA VAL A 207 -20.64 3.88 18.52
C VAL A 207 -20.63 2.48 17.88
N THR A 208 -19.52 2.10 17.28
CA THR A 208 -19.37 0.77 16.63
C THR A 208 -19.02 -0.35 17.61
N GLY A 209 -18.65 0.00 18.86
CA GLY A 209 -18.12 -0.94 19.84
C GLY A 209 -16.61 -1.21 19.67
N ARG A 210 -15.96 -0.62 18.68
CA ARG A 210 -14.52 -0.79 18.41
C ARG A 210 -13.72 0.42 18.92
N TYR A 211 -12.41 0.23 19.12
CA TYR A 211 -11.45 1.31 19.30
C TYR A 211 -10.62 1.51 18.03
N VAL A 212 -10.22 2.76 17.80
CA VAL A 212 -9.13 3.11 16.89
C VAL A 212 -7.93 3.47 17.74
N VAL A 213 -6.82 2.79 17.47
CA VAL A 213 -5.54 2.96 18.16
C VAL A 213 -4.56 3.65 17.23
N ASP A 214 -4.12 4.83 17.59
CA ASP A 214 -3.10 5.59 16.87
C ASP A 214 -1.72 5.19 17.40
N LEU A 215 -0.88 4.63 16.53
CA LEU A 215 0.47 4.21 16.86
C LEU A 215 1.49 5.02 16.06
N VAL A 216 2.40 5.68 16.76
CA VAL A 216 3.54 6.39 16.16
C VAL A 216 4.68 5.40 15.94
N VAL A 217 5.04 5.19 14.70
CA VAL A 217 6.05 4.20 14.30
C VAL A 217 7.29 4.90 13.73
N PRO A 218 8.42 4.89 14.44
CA PRO A 218 9.69 5.39 13.94
C PRO A 218 10.18 4.62 12.71
N ASN A 219 10.49 5.34 11.64
CA ASN A 219 11.03 4.79 10.41
C ASN A 219 12.32 5.51 9.99
N TYR A 220 12.89 5.16 8.83
CA TYR A 220 14.16 5.74 8.38
C TYR A 220 14.10 7.25 8.14
N PHE A 221 12.93 7.81 7.82
CA PHE A 221 12.77 9.22 7.44
C PHE A 221 12.15 10.10 8.53
N GLY A 222 11.68 9.49 9.62
CA GLY A 222 10.97 10.20 10.68
C GLY A 222 10.01 9.27 11.41
N VAL A 223 8.78 9.69 11.53
CA VAL A 223 7.71 8.87 12.12
C VAL A 223 6.49 8.84 11.21
N ASP A 224 5.80 7.69 11.20
CA ASP A 224 4.45 7.57 10.64
C ASP A 224 3.44 7.37 11.78
N VAL A 225 2.21 7.78 11.56
CA VAL A 225 1.10 7.51 12.47
C VAL A 225 0.14 6.56 11.79
N PHE A 226 0.08 5.33 12.28
CA PHE A 226 -0.82 4.30 11.78
C PHE A 226 -2.06 4.18 12.66
N ASN A 227 -3.20 3.93 12.03
CA ASN A 227 -4.47 3.69 12.70
C ASN A 227 -4.79 2.20 12.67
N PHE A 228 -4.87 1.59 13.82
CA PHE A 228 -5.26 0.19 13.98
C PHE A 228 -6.66 0.11 14.57
N VAL A 229 -7.37 -0.95 14.21
CA VAL A 229 -8.69 -1.24 14.77
C VAL A 229 -8.55 -2.31 15.85
N MET A 230 -9.23 -2.10 16.96
CA MET A 230 -9.42 -3.09 17.99
C MET A 230 -10.90 -3.42 18.12
N LEU A 231 -11.23 -4.69 18.03
CA LEU A 231 -12.59 -5.18 18.18
C LEU A 231 -13.06 -5.07 19.63
N GLU A 232 -14.36 -4.99 19.85
CA GLU A 232 -14.93 -5.04 21.19
C GLU A 232 -14.52 -6.31 21.94
N LYS A 233 -14.53 -7.45 21.22
CA LYS A 233 -14.11 -8.76 21.70
C LYS A 233 -13.45 -9.57 20.60
N TRP A 234 -12.47 -10.37 20.96
CA TRP A 234 -11.86 -11.36 20.06
C TRP A 234 -11.33 -12.55 20.83
N THR A 235 -11.06 -13.65 20.14
CA THR A 235 -10.51 -14.87 20.73
C THR A 235 -9.16 -15.18 20.10
N ASN A 236 -8.18 -15.53 20.92
CA ASN A 236 -6.90 -16.10 20.51
C ASN A 236 -6.73 -17.49 21.09
N VAL A 237 -5.94 -18.32 20.43
CA VAL A 237 -5.51 -19.62 20.96
C VAL A 237 -4.15 -19.45 21.62
N ILE A 238 -4.09 -19.64 22.94
CA ILE A 238 -2.88 -19.58 23.76
C ILE A 238 -2.68 -20.95 24.39
N ASP A 239 -1.53 -21.57 24.13
CA ASP A 239 -1.19 -22.92 24.63
C ASP A 239 -2.24 -24.00 24.30
N GLY A 240 -2.97 -23.81 23.19
CA GLY A 240 -4.01 -24.72 22.73
C GLY A 240 -5.41 -24.48 23.33
N GLU A 241 -5.56 -23.48 24.17
CA GLU A 241 -6.85 -23.07 24.76
C GLU A 241 -7.35 -21.77 24.11
N GLU A 242 -8.66 -21.68 23.86
CA GLU A 242 -9.30 -20.45 23.40
C GLU A 242 -9.46 -19.46 24.55
N VAL A 243 -8.85 -18.29 24.44
CA VAL A 243 -8.92 -17.21 25.43
C VAL A 243 -9.64 -16.01 24.80
N GLU A 244 -10.73 -15.56 25.43
CA GLU A 244 -11.44 -14.34 25.04
C GLU A 244 -10.70 -13.11 25.56
N PHE A 245 -10.52 -12.12 24.70
CA PHE A 245 -9.99 -10.80 25.01
C PHE A 245 -11.05 -9.74 24.73
N THR A 246 -11.00 -8.64 25.47
CA THR A 246 -11.86 -7.48 25.26
C THR A 246 -11.01 -6.21 25.08
N LYS A 247 -11.61 -5.19 24.49
CA LYS A 247 -10.94 -3.89 24.32
C LYS A 247 -10.55 -3.26 25.67
N GLU A 248 -11.32 -3.50 26.72
CA GLU A 248 -11.04 -2.99 28.08
C GLU A 248 -9.81 -3.64 28.70
N MET A 249 -9.47 -4.87 28.34
CA MET A 249 -8.23 -5.52 28.77
C MET A 249 -7.00 -4.87 28.12
N PHE A 250 -7.16 -4.30 26.93
CA PHE A 250 -6.10 -3.57 26.27
C PHE A 250 -5.95 -2.15 26.81
N TYR A 251 -7.05 -1.43 26.91
CA TYR A 251 -7.09 -0.07 27.42
C TYR A 251 -8.37 0.18 28.18
N ALA A 252 -8.22 0.48 29.45
CA ALA A 252 -9.29 0.96 30.31
C ALA A 252 -8.73 2.10 31.17
N LEU A 253 -9.60 2.98 31.63
CA LEU A 253 -9.21 4.04 32.58
C LEU A 253 -8.98 3.48 33.99
N ASN A 254 -8.33 2.34 34.11
CA ASN A 254 -8.00 1.66 35.36
C ASN A 254 -6.57 1.09 35.29
N GLU A 255 -5.98 0.77 36.44
CA GLU A 255 -4.60 0.30 36.58
C GLU A 255 -4.34 -1.11 36.02
N ASP A 256 -5.39 -1.83 35.58
CA ASP A 256 -5.30 -3.23 35.13
C ASP A 256 -5.23 -3.35 33.60
N SER A 257 -5.19 -2.24 32.87
CA SER A 257 -5.09 -2.27 31.40
C SER A 257 -3.69 -2.61 30.91
N PHE A 258 -3.61 -3.21 29.70
CA PHE A 258 -2.34 -3.61 29.10
C PHE A 258 -1.42 -2.41 28.80
N CYS A 259 -1.95 -1.28 28.31
CA CYS A 259 -1.14 -0.11 27.95
C CYS A 259 -1.87 1.21 28.18
N ASP A 260 -1.06 2.27 28.23
CA ASP A 260 -1.50 3.67 28.27
C ASP A 260 -0.96 4.48 27.08
N ILE A 261 -1.49 5.71 26.92
CA ILE A 261 -0.97 6.65 25.94
C ILE A 261 0.46 7.04 26.33
N GLY A 262 1.39 6.93 25.40
CA GLY A 262 2.83 7.16 25.60
C GLY A 262 3.63 5.87 25.79
N ASP A 263 2.98 4.74 25.99
CA ASP A 263 3.68 3.45 26.09
C ASP A 263 4.26 2.99 24.77
N THR A 264 5.45 2.39 24.83
CA THR A 264 6.05 1.68 23.69
C THR A 264 5.57 0.23 23.72
N VAL A 265 4.90 -0.16 22.63
CA VAL A 265 4.31 -1.49 22.48
C VAL A 265 4.70 -2.12 21.15
N LYS A 266 4.66 -3.45 21.11
CA LYS A 266 4.75 -4.24 19.90
C LYS A 266 3.39 -4.90 19.65
N LEU A 267 2.68 -4.45 18.64
CA LEU A 267 1.36 -4.93 18.28
C LEU A 267 1.44 -5.97 17.16
N SER A 268 0.59 -6.97 17.23
CA SER A 268 0.38 -7.94 16.17
C SER A 268 -1.10 -8.18 15.91
N GLY A 269 -1.42 -8.58 14.68
CA GLY A 269 -2.80 -8.80 14.34
C GLY A 269 -2.99 -9.23 12.89
N ASP A 270 -4.25 -9.21 12.48
CA ASP A 270 -4.68 -9.63 11.16
C ASP A 270 -4.89 -8.44 10.23
N ILE A 271 -4.73 -8.71 8.94
CA ILE A 271 -5.03 -7.75 7.87
C ILE A 271 -6.29 -8.21 7.18
N GLU A 272 -7.27 -7.33 7.14
CA GLU A 272 -8.54 -7.59 6.49
C GLU A 272 -8.71 -6.70 5.27
N GLY A 273 -9.10 -7.31 4.15
CA GLY A 273 -9.42 -6.60 2.91
C GLY A 273 -10.93 -6.47 2.76
N HIS A 274 -11.42 -5.24 2.72
CA HIS A 274 -12.83 -4.96 2.48
C HIS A 274 -13.03 -4.43 1.06
N SER A 275 -13.79 -5.17 0.25
CA SER A 275 -14.18 -4.71 -1.09
C SER A 275 -15.42 -3.84 -0.98
N PHE A 276 -15.26 -2.54 -1.26
CA PHE A 276 -16.37 -1.61 -1.38
C PHE A 276 -16.70 -1.40 -2.87
N GLY A 277 -17.87 -1.82 -3.29
CA GLY A 277 -18.37 -1.58 -4.64
C GLY A 277 -19.54 -2.47 -4.96
N ALA A 278 -20.63 -1.88 -5.37
CA ALA A 278 -21.72 -2.61 -5.99
C ALA A 278 -21.21 -3.26 -7.29
N VAL A 279 -21.45 -4.53 -7.46
CA VAL A 279 -21.43 -5.14 -8.79
C VAL A 279 -22.49 -4.40 -9.61
N GLN A 280 -22.11 -3.35 -10.31
CA GLN A 280 -22.98 -2.76 -11.31
C GLN A 280 -23.07 -3.77 -12.43
N THR A 281 -24.12 -4.57 -12.38
CA THR A 281 -24.63 -5.24 -13.57
C THR A 281 -25.11 -4.11 -14.48
N THR A 282 -24.26 -3.62 -15.35
CA THR A 282 -24.70 -2.73 -16.42
C THR A 282 -25.52 -3.56 -17.38
N SER A 283 -26.78 -3.78 -17.04
CA SER A 283 -27.80 -4.16 -18.00
C SER A 283 -28.06 -2.94 -18.87
N THR A 284 -27.11 -2.54 -19.69
CA THR A 284 -27.45 -1.76 -20.86
C THR A 284 -28.25 -2.69 -21.75
N ALA A 285 -29.55 -2.49 -21.73
CA ALA A 285 -30.53 -3.18 -22.56
C ALA A 285 -30.34 -2.84 -24.05
N LYS A 286 -29.17 -3.06 -24.59
CA LYS A 286 -28.93 -3.27 -26.01
C LYS A 286 -28.73 -4.77 -26.17
N LYS A 287 -29.71 -5.45 -26.78
CA LYS A 287 -29.62 -6.82 -27.19
C LYS A 287 -28.34 -7.01 -28.00
N THR A 288 -27.27 -7.48 -27.36
CA THR A 288 -26.06 -7.93 -28.04
C THR A 288 -26.25 -9.42 -28.32
N PHE A 289 -26.34 -9.76 -29.58
CA PHE A 289 -26.35 -11.13 -30.04
C PHE A 289 -24.99 -11.77 -29.70
N GLY A 290 -24.98 -12.77 -28.82
CA GLY A 290 -23.79 -13.55 -28.48
C GLY A 290 -22.83 -12.94 -27.43
N GLY A 291 -23.17 -11.85 -26.79
CA GLY A 291 -22.32 -11.23 -25.73
C GLY A 291 -22.94 -11.42 -24.34
N GLY A 292 -22.26 -12.15 -23.46
CA GLY A 292 -22.59 -12.19 -22.04
C GLY A 292 -22.45 -10.82 -21.39
N ALA A 293 -23.27 -10.53 -20.38
CA ALA A 293 -23.15 -9.32 -19.56
C ALA A 293 -21.73 -9.19 -18.98
N LYS A 294 -21.01 -8.14 -19.33
CA LYS A 294 -19.73 -7.84 -18.69
C LYS A 294 -20.01 -7.27 -17.32
N ASN A 295 -19.75 -8.04 -16.29
CA ASN A 295 -19.67 -7.53 -14.91
C ASN A 295 -18.41 -6.65 -14.79
N VAL A 296 -18.59 -5.34 -14.87
CA VAL A 296 -17.51 -4.41 -14.55
C VAL A 296 -17.51 -4.25 -13.03
N LYS A 297 -16.59 -4.91 -12.37
CA LYS A 297 -16.30 -4.65 -10.95
C LYS A 297 -15.58 -3.30 -10.86
N SER A 298 -16.28 -2.25 -10.52
CA SER A 298 -15.67 -1.00 -10.04
C SER A 298 -15.74 -1.00 -8.51
N GLY A 299 -14.76 -1.56 -7.87
CA GLY A 299 -14.61 -1.54 -6.42
C GLY A 299 -13.19 -1.18 -6.04
N PHE A 300 -13.01 -0.51 -4.94
CA PHE A 300 -11.69 -0.39 -4.32
C PHE A 300 -11.63 -1.27 -3.07
N THR A 301 -10.47 -1.84 -2.83
CA THR A 301 -10.20 -2.64 -1.64
C THR A 301 -9.60 -1.72 -0.58
N ARG A 302 -10.26 -1.58 0.55
CA ARG A 302 -9.70 -0.94 1.74
C ARG A 302 -9.05 -2.01 2.59
N ILE A 303 -7.85 -1.74 3.10
CA ILE A 303 -7.14 -2.59 4.04
C ILE A 303 -7.39 -2.05 5.44
N GLU A 304 -7.80 -2.91 6.34
CA GLU A 304 -7.92 -2.64 7.77
C GLU A 304 -6.90 -3.49 8.53
N TRP A 305 -6.28 -2.93 9.56
CA TRP A 305 -5.31 -3.58 10.42
C TRP A 305 -5.96 -3.80 11.79
N THR A 306 -6.27 -5.06 12.11
CA THR A 306 -7.01 -5.43 13.32
C THR A 306 -6.06 -6.01 14.36
N ILE A 307 -5.94 -5.37 15.52
CA ILE A 307 -5.08 -5.84 16.62
C ILE A 307 -5.66 -7.13 17.20
N LYS A 308 -4.78 -8.11 17.42
CA LYS A 308 -5.12 -9.39 18.07
C LYS A 308 -4.28 -9.66 19.30
N ALA A 309 -3.06 -9.13 19.36
CA ALA A 309 -2.17 -9.30 20.50
C ALA A 309 -1.19 -8.11 20.60
N GLY A 310 -0.57 -7.97 21.76
CA GLY A 310 0.45 -6.97 22.01
C GLY A 310 1.39 -7.39 23.13
N ASP A 311 2.63 -6.93 23.02
CA ASP A 311 3.68 -7.09 24.03
C ASP A 311 4.19 -5.71 24.46
N MET A 312 4.47 -5.53 25.74
CA MET A 312 5.22 -4.38 26.20
C MET A 312 6.69 -4.52 25.79
N VAL A 313 7.29 -3.44 25.40
CA VAL A 313 8.70 -3.41 25.03
C VAL A 313 9.55 -3.21 26.29
N ASP A 314 10.69 -3.89 26.38
CA ASP A 314 11.62 -3.77 27.51
C ASP A 314 12.05 -2.31 27.72
N ASP A 315 12.25 -1.91 28.99
CA ASP A 315 12.57 -0.51 29.34
C ASP A 315 13.81 0.04 28.61
N ALA A 316 14.77 -0.80 28.28
CA ALA A 316 15.98 -0.42 27.54
C ALA A 316 15.71 -0.08 26.07
N ASP A 317 14.60 -0.56 25.53
CA ASP A 317 14.22 -0.41 24.11
C ASP A 317 13.04 0.55 23.90
N LYS A 318 12.48 1.10 24.97
CA LYS A 318 11.41 2.10 24.90
C LYS A 318 11.86 3.37 24.19
N TYR A 319 10.97 3.95 23.43
CA TYR A 319 11.20 5.25 22.80
C TYR A 319 10.99 6.38 23.81
N ASP A 320 11.87 7.38 23.75
CA ASP A 320 11.69 8.62 24.51
C ASP A 320 10.52 9.42 23.94
N THR A 321 9.47 9.59 24.75
CA THR A 321 8.24 10.28 24.35
C THR A 321 8.48 11.74 23.97
N SER A 322 9.50 12.39 24.54
CA SER A 322 9.86 13.79 24.19
C SER A 322 10.47 13.87 22.78
N ILE A 323 11.23 12.86 22.38
CA ILE A 323 11.80 12.75 21.02
C ILE A 323 10.70 12.43 20.02
N ILE A 324 9.79 11.52 20.37
CA ILE A 324 8.64 11.19 19.55
C ILE A 324 7.73 12.40 19.34
N GLY A 325 7.46 13.18 20.39
CA GLY A 325 6.69 14.43 20.29
C GLY A 325 7.28 15.41 19.28
N LYS A 326 8.60 15.66 19.35
CA LYS A 326 9.30 16.51 18.36
C LYS A 326 9.25 15.95 16.94
N ALA A 327 9.35 14.62 16.78
CA ALA A 327 9.24 13.98 15.48
C ALA A 327 7.83 14.12 14.89
N LEU A 328 6.79 14.12 15.71
CA LEU A 328 5.42 14.40 15.27
C LEU A 328 5.26 15.85 14.79
N GLU A 329 5.84 16.82 15.51
CA GLU A 329 5.84 18.23 15.06
C GLU A 329 6.54 18.40 13.71
N GLU A 330 7.70 17.77 13.53
CA GLU A 330 8.41 17.77 12.23
C GLU A 330 7.59 17.10 11.13
N ARG A 331 6.89 16.01 11.45
CA ARG A 331 6.01 15.32 10.51
C ARG A 331 4.88 16.25 10.02
N GLU A 332 4.26 17.03 10.89
CA GLU A 332 3.22 18.00 10.50
C GLU A 332 3.76 19.03 9.50
N ILE A 333 4.97 19.54 9.70
CA ILE A 333 5.63 20.46 8.77
C ILE A 333 5.86 19.78 7.41
N VAL A 334 6.31 18.52 7.41
CA VAL A 334 6.52 17.75 6.18
C VAL A 334 5.19 17.53 5.44
N LEU A 335 4.12 17.19 6.17
CA LEU A 335 2.80 16.99 5.60
C LEU A 335 2.22 18.26 4.97
N ASP A 336 2.38 19.41 5.63
CA ASP A 336 1.97 20.73 5.09
C ASP A 336 2.73 21.05 3.79
N ASN A 337 4.03 20.78 3.76
CA ASN A 337 4.84 20.96 2.55
C ASN A 337 4.43 20.00 1.43
N ASN A 338 4.15 18.74 1.75
CA ASN A 338 3.65 17.76 0.80
C ASN A 338 2.29 18.16 0.24
N TYR A 339 1.39 18.63 1.09
CA TYR A 339 0.09 19.16 0.67
C TYR A 339 0.24 20.30 -0.34
N LYS A 340 1.06 21.33 -0.01
CA LYS A 340 1.32 22.47 -0.89
C LYS A 340 1.87 22.03 -2.23
N LYS A 341 2.85 21.14 -2.24
CA LYS A 341 3.44 20.60 -3.47
C LYS A 341 2.42 19.83 -4.32
N ARG A 342 1.64 18.94 -3.72
CA ARG A 342 0.61 18.17 -4.43
C ARG A 342 -0.48 19.07 -5.02
N LEU A 343 -0.87 20.12 -4.28
CA LEU A 343 -1.83 21.10 -4.76
C LEU A 343 -1.29 21.89 -5.96
N GLU A 344 0.00 22.25 -5.95
CA GLU A 344 0.66 22.91 -7.07
C GLU A 344 0.74 21.98 -8.30
N ASP A 345 1.18 20.73 -8.11
CA ASP A 345 1.23 19.71 -9.16
C ASP A 345 -0.15 19.48 -9.80
N TYR A 346 -1.20 19.44 -8.98
CA TYR A 346 -2.58 19.33 -9.45
C TYR A 346 -2.97 20.54 -10.32
N LYS A 347 -2.74 21.77 -9.86
CA LYS A 347 -3.02 23.00 -10.63
C LYS A 347 -2.26 23.03 -11.95
N ASN A 348 -0.98 22.68 -11.93
CA ASN A 348 -0.15 22.61 -13.13
C ASN A 348 -0.65 21.56 -14.13
N SER A 349 -1.16 20.43 -13.64
CA SER A 349 -1.74 19.38 -14.49
C SER A 349 -3.04 19.81 -15.17
N GLN A 350 -3.84 20.66 -14.53
CA GLN A 350 -5.08 21.22 -15.10
C GLN A 350 -4.75 22.27 -16.17
N SER A 351 -3.85 23.20 -15.87
CA SER A 351 -3.44 24.24 -16.85
C SER A 351 -2.86 23.66 -18.14
N THR A 352 -2.14 22.52 -18.04
CA THR A 352 -1.59 21.81 -19.21
C THR A 352 -2.69 21.14 -20.04
N LYS A 353 -3.82 20.77 -19.43
CA LYS A 353 -4.97 20.21 -20.17
C LYS A 353 -5.78 21.30 -20.88
N GLU A 354 -5.92 22.47 -20.29
CA GLU A 354 -6.63 23.61 -20.90
C GLU A 354 -5.87 24.22 -22.08
N ASN A 355 -4.53 24.21 -22.07
CA ASN A 355 -3.69 24.73 -23.15
C ASN A 355 -3.59 23.80 -24.38
N LYS A 356 -4.12 22.58 -24.34
CA LYS A 356 -4.36 21.75 -25.52
C LYS A 356 -5.69 22.15 -26.16
N SER A 357 -5.78 23.35 -26.72
CA SER A 357 -6.88 23.75 -27.59
C SER A 357 -7.09 22.71 -28.69
N PRO A 358 -8.32 22.32 -28.99
CA PRO A 358 -8.59 21.37 -30.04
C PRO A 358 -8.17 22.03 -31.36
N VAL A 359 -7.18 21.43 -32.02
CA VAL A 359 -6.93 21.71 -33.46
C VAL A 359 -8.27 21.47 -34.17
N LYS A 360 -8.84 22.52 -34.75
CA LYS A 360 -9.98 22.41 -35.67
C LYS A 360 -9.57 21.53 -36.84
N GLY A 361 -9.93 20.26 -36.76
CA GLY A 361 -9.77 19.27 -37.83
C GLY A 361 -11.01 18.46 -37.94
N SER A 362 -11.85 18.83 -38.93
CA SER A 362 -12.84 18.04 -39.65
C SER A 362 -13.68 16.99 -38.89
N ALA A 363 -14.98 17.22 -38.96
CA ALA A 363 -16.05 16.33 -38.53
C ALA A 363 -15.85 14.89 -39.04
N ASN A 364 -15.81 13.95 -38.12
CA ASN A 364 -16.54 12.68 -38.29
C ASN A 364 -16.82 12.08 -36.92
N GLY A 365 -18.09 11.75 -36.69
CA GLY A 365 -18.62 11.34 -35.41
C GLY A 365 -18.08 9.98 -34.94
N GLY A 366 -17.60 9.98 -33.72
CA GLY A 366 -17.25 8.78 -32.97
C GLY A 366 -17.41 9.04 -31.50
N ASN A 367 -18.48 8.55 -30.90
CA ASN A 367 -18.76 8.64 -29.46
C ASN A 367 -17.59 8.13 -28.62
N SER A 368 -17.02 9.00 -27.81
CA SER A 368 -16.06 8.63 -26.78
C SER A 368 -16.82 8.01 -25.58
N PRO A 369 -16.43 6.81 -25.09
CA PRO A 369 -17.18 6.09 -24.05
C PRO A 369 -16.80 6.44 -22.60
N PHE A 370 -16.08 7.56 -22.35
CA PHE A 370 -15.63 7.93 -21.01
C PHE A 370 -16.16 9.28 -20.52
N GLY A 371 -17.49 9.40 -20.51
CA GLY A 371 -18.21 10.53 -19.92
C GLY A 371 -19.13 10.06 -18.79
N GLY A 372 -18.60 9.45 -17.75
CA GLY A 372 -19.36 9.09 -16.54
C GLY A 372 -19.40 10.28 -15.57
N LYS A 373 -20.59 10.81 -15.29
CA LYS A 373 -20.82 11.78 -14.21
C LYS A 373 -20.41 11.18 -12.86
N PRO A 374 -19.79 11.95 -11.94
CA PRO A 374 -19.44 11.46 -10.61
C PRO A 374 -20.72 11.21 -9.80
N SER A 375 -20.87 9.98 -9.28
CA SER A 375 -21.90 9.66 -8.31
C SER A 375 -21.47 10.15 -6.92
N ASN A 376 -22.43 10.68 -6.18
CA ASN A 376 -22.26 11.14 -4.80
C ASN A 376 -21.71 10.03 -3.91
N ASN A 377 -20.58 10.31 -3.27
CA ASN A 377 -19.99 9.45 -2.26
C ASN A 377 -20.58 9.81 -0.89
N PRO A 378 -21.22 8.89 -0.15
CA PRO A 378 -21.87 9.19 1.13
C PRO A 378 -20.92 9.33 2.33
N PHE A 379 -19.59 9.24 2.12
CA PHE A 379 -18.60 9.31 3.20
C PHE A 379 -17.80 10.63 3.22
N GLY A 380 -18.42 11.74 2.93
CA GLY A 380 -17.85 13.08 3.09
C GLY A 380 -18.12 13.63 4.49
N GLY A 381 -17.33 13.26 5.47
CA GLY A 381 -17.47 13.81 6.82
C GLY A 381 -16.35 13.41 7.75
N VAL A 382 -15.12 13.79 7.44
CA VAL A 382 -14.06 13.78 8.44
C VAL A 382 -14.20 15.05 9.26
N LYS A 383 -14.69 14.92 10.49
CA LYS A 383 -14.61 15.97 11.50
C LYS A 383 -13.15 16.20 11.84
N LYS A 384 -12.78 17.49 11.93
CA LYS A 384 -11.47 17.98 12.38
C LYS A 384 -11.02 17.24 13.63
N SER A 385 -9.73 16.89 13.64
CA SER A 385 -9.01 16.44 14.82
C SER A 385 -9.33 17.35 16.02
N PRO A 386 -9.52 16.81 17.24
CA PRO A 386 -9.81 17.61 18.43
C PRO A 386 -8.63 18.44 18.95
N PHE A 387 -7.54 18.54 18.21
CA PHE A 387 -6.32 19.25 18.61
C PHE A 387 -6.16 20.62 17.95
N ASN A 388 -7.25 21.42 17.92
CA ASN A 388 -7.16 22.86 17.71
C ASN A 388 -8.16 23.58 18.63
N SER A 389 -7.69 23.91 19.80
CA SER A 389 -8.18 25.03 20.61
C SER A 389 -6.99 25.75 21.20
#